data_e6e620ef0cca5206df808bee9c353977
#
_entry.id   e6e620ef0cca5206df808bee9c353977
#
_cell.length_a   1.000
_cell.length_b   1.000
_cell.length_c   1.000
_cell.angle_alpha   90.00
_cell.angle_beta   90.00
_cell.angle_gamma   90.00
#
_symmetry.space_group_name_H-M   'P 1'
#
loop_
_entity.id
_entity.type
_entity.pdbx_description
1 polymer ?
#
loop_
_entity_poly.entity_id
_entity_poly.type
_entity_poly.pdbx_seq_one_letter_code
_entity_poly.pdbx_strand_id
1 'polypeptide(L)'
;MNEVNAQVSVRILDKEYQFSCPASERTNLLDSAETLNAKMREIRDRGNIVGLDRIAVLAAMNMANELLHAKARDEAIEGDFSNR
;
A
#
# COMPACT_ATOMS: atom_id res chain seq x y z
N MET A 1 -4.65 -24.14 13.89
CA MET A 1 -4.39 -24.70 12.59
C MET A 1 -3.48 -23.82 11.77
N ASN A 2 -2.49 -24.41 11.14
CA ASN A 2 -1.48 -23.63 10.43
C ASN A 2 -1.91 -23.37 9.01
N GLU A 3 -1.82 -22.11 8.60
CA GLU A 3 -2.04 -21.77 7.21
C GLU A 3 -0.82 -22.15 6.39
N VAL A 4 -1.07 -22.53 5.16
CA VAL A 4 0.00 -22.76 4.21
C VAL A 4 0.55 -21.41 3.77
N ASN A 5 1.86 -21.27 3.81
CA ASN A 5 2.50 -20.05 3.32
C ASN A 5 2.71 -20.11 1.83
N ALA A 6 2.45 -19.02 1.17
CA ALA A 6 2.66 -18.89 -0.27
C ALA A 6 3.83 -17.95 -0.53
N GLN A 7 4.60 -18.29 -1.56
CA GLN A 7 5.62 -17.40 -2.08
C GLN A 7 4.98 -16.55 -3.17
N VAL A 8 5.13 -15.24 -3.04
CA VAL A 8 4.48 -14.32 -3.97
C VAL A 8 5.53 -13.39 -4.54
N SER A 9 5.56 -13.31 -5.86
CA SER A 9 6.47 -12.45 -6.58
C SER A 9 5.72 -11.20 -7.01
N VAL A 10 6.24 -10.03 -6.68
CA VAL A 10 5.64 -8.76 -7.07
C VAL A 10 6.67 -7.91 -7.78
N ARG A 11 6.19 -7.12 -8.75
CA ARG A 11 7.08 -6.22 -9.48
C ARG A 11 6.70 -4.78 -9.12
N ILE A 12 7.68 -4.06 -8.58
CA ILE A 12 7.52 -2.66 -8.21
C ILE A 12 8.48 -1.86 -9.07
N LEU A 13 7.94 -1.02 -9.93
CA LEU A 13 8.68 -0.35 -10.98
C LEU A 13 9.39 -1.43 -11.82
N ASP A 14 10.70 -1.44 -11.85
CA ASP A 14 11.41 -2.39 -12.69
C ASP A 14 12.08 -3.49 -11.87
N LYS A 15 11.74 -3.59 -10.59
CA LYS A 15 12.37 -4.57 -9.72
C LYS A 15 11.36 -5.60 -9.25
N GLU A 16 11.84 -6.81 -9.09
CA GLU A 16 11.03 -7.92 -8.62
C GLU A 16 11.37 -8.22 -7.18
N TYR A 17 10.34 -8.41 -6.38
CA TYR A 17 10.49 -8.74 -4.95
C TYR A 17 9.70 -9.99 -4.65
N GLN A 18 10.23 -10.79 -3.74
CA GLN A 18 9.53 -11.99 -3.33
C GLN A 18 9.17 -11.89 -1.86
N PHE A 19 7.94 -12.25 -1.58
CA PHE A 19 7.40 -12.23 -0.22
C PHE A 19 6.80 -13.57 0.12
N SER A 20 6.81 -13.86 1.40
CA SER A 20 6.12 -15.02 1.92
C SER A 20 4.94 -14.52 2.74
N CYS A 21 3.78 -15.08 2.51
CA CYS A 21 2.59 -14.69 3.25
C CYS A 21 1.67 -15.89 3.39
N PRO A 22 0.72 -15.84 4.34
CA PRO A 22 -0.30 -16.87 4.40
C PRO A 22 -1.05 -16.92 3.07
N ALA A 23 -1.40 -18.13 2.63
CA ALA A 23 -2.06 -18.30 1.34
C ALA A 23 -3.32 -17.47 1.23
N SER A 24 -4.03 -17.28 2.33
CA SER A 24 -5.27 -16.49 2.35
C SER A 24 -5.02 -15.02 2.09
N GLU A 25 -3.79 -14.54 2.24
CA GLU A 25 -3.42 -13.13 2.05
C GLU A 25 -2.80 -12.86 0.69
N ARG A 26 -2.68 -13.89 -0.14
CA ARG A 26 -2.01 -13.75 -1.43
C ARG A 26 -2.64 -12.68 -2.32
N THR A 27 -3.95 -12.72 -2.45
CA THR A 27 -4.66 -11.76 -3.29
C THR A 27 -4.50 -10.33 -2.76
N ASN A 28 -4.62 -10.18 -1.44
CA ASN A 28 -4.44 -8.86 -0.82
C ASN A 28 -3.04 -8.33 -1.05
N LEU A 29 -2.03 -9.19 -0.95
CA LEU A 29 -0.65 -8.77 -1.17
C LEU A 29 -0.44 -8.34 -2.62
N LEU A 30 -0.97 -9.10 -3.57
CA LEU A 30 -0.85 -8.74 -4.99
C LEU A 30 -1.55 -7.42 -5.29
N ASP A 31 -2.73 -7.23 -4.74
CA ASP A 31 -3.47 -5.97 -4.94
C ASP A 31 -2.72 -4.80 -4.30
N SER A 32 -2.13 -5.02 -3.14
CA SER A 32 -1.34 -3.99 -2.47
C SER A 32 -0.12 -3.60 -3.30
N ALA A 33 0.55 -4.60 -3.86
CA ALA A 33 1.72 -4.34 -4.70
C ALA A 33 1.34 -3.56 -5.95
N GLU A 34 0.22 -3.89 -6.55
CA GLU A 34 -0.26 -3.18 -7.74
C GLU A 34 -0.59 -1.74 -7.41
N THR A 35 -1.26 -1.52 -6.28
CA THR A 35 -1.61 -0.18 -5.82
C THR A 35 -0.36 0.65 -5.56
N LEU A 36 0.61 0.06 -4.86
CA LEU A 36 1.87 0.74 -4.57
C LEU A 36 2.63 1.06 -5.85
N ASN A 37 2.69 0.09 -6.76
CA ASN A 37 3.39 0.28 -8.03
C ASN A 37 2.79 1.44 -8.82
N ALA A 38 1.47 1.52 -8.88
CA ALA A 38 0.78 2.61 -9.57
C ALA A 38 1.13 3.96 -8.96
N LYS A 39 1.12 4.04 -7.63
CA LYS A 39 1.47 5.27 -6.95
C LYS A 39 2.93 5.67 -7.21
N MET A 40 3.83 4.71 -7.18
CA MET A 40 5.24 4.98 -7.41
C MET A 40 5.50 5.40 -8.86
N ARG A 41 4.80 4.81 -9.81
CA ARG A 41 4.92 5.22 -11.21
C ARG A 41 4.45 6.65 -11.41
N GLU A 42 3.36 7.01 -10.77
CA GLU A 42 2.83 8.37 -10.82
C GLU A 42 3.86 9.37 -10.32
N ILE A 43 4.51 9.07 -9.20
CA ILE A 43 5.53 9.94 -8.63
C ILE A 43 6.75 10.03 -9.57
N ARG A 44 7.18 8.90 -10.09
CA ARG A 44 8.32 8.85 -11.00
C ARG A 44 8.04 9.66 -12.26
N ASP A 45 6.84 9.53 -12.80
CA ASP A 45 6.49 10.16 -14.07
C ASP A 45 6.35 11.67 -13.97
N ARG A 46 6.22 12.21 -12.77
CA ARG A 46 6.25 13.65 -12.57
C ARG A 46 7.66 14.23 -12.72
N GLY A 47 8.67 13.35 -12.73
CA GLY A 47 9.97 13.69 -13.25
C GLY A 47 10.96 14.39 -12.34
N ASN A 48 10.59 14.74 -11.13
CA ASN A 48 11.47 15.53 -10.29
C ASN A 48 12.18 14.73 -9.21
N ILE A 49 11.84 13.46 -9.06
CA ILE A 49 12.36 12.66 -7.98
C ILE A 49 13.10 11.48 -8.57
N VAL A 50 14.34 11.32 -8.14
CA VAL A 50 15.22 10.26 -8.63
C VAL A 50 15.56 9.35 -7.46
N GLY A 51 15.55 8.05 -7.73
CA GLY A 51 15.90 7.07 -6.75
C GLY A 51 14.69 6.29 -6.27
N LEU A 52 14.81 4.97 -6.34
CA LEU A 52 13.73 4.09 -5.96
C LEU A 52 13.32 4.28 -4.50
N ASP A 53 14.29 4.49 -3.63
CA ASP A 53 14.03 4.67 -2.22
C ASP A 53 13.21 5.93 -1.94
N ARG A 54 13.55 7.04 -2.61
CA ARG A 54 12.81 8.29 -2.43
C ARG A 54 11.40 8.19 -2.97
N ILE A 55 11.26 7.56 -4.13
CA ILE A 55 9.94 7.35 -4.72
C ILE A 55 9.09 6.49 -3.78
N ALA A 56 9.68 5.44 -3.22
CA ALA A 56 8.97 4.56 -2.30
C ALA A 56 8.55 5.29 -1.03
N VAL A 57 9.44 6.11 -0.47
CA VAL A 57 9.11 6.88 0.74
C VAL A 57 7.98 7.86 0.47
N LEU A 58 8.02 8.55 -0.66
CA LEU A 58 6.95 9.48 -1.00
C LEU A 58 5.63 8.77 -1.23
N ALA A 59 5.66 7.63 -1.90
CA ALA A 59 4.46 6.83 -2.10
C ALA A 59 3.89 6.41 -0.75
N ALA A 60 4.76 5.93 0.14
CA ALA A 60 4.34 5.50 1.47
C ALA A 60 3.74 6.65 2.27
N MET A 61 4.35 7.83 2.19
CA MET A 61 3.83 9.00 2.89
C MET A 61 2.46 9.40 2.36
N ASN A 62 2.29 9.39 1.05
CA ASN A 62 1.00 9.71 0.45
C ASN A 62 -0.07 8.71 0.88
N MET A 63 0.27 7.44 0.86
CA MET A 63 -0.67 6.39 1.23
C MET A 63 -1.00 6.44 2.71
N ALA A 64 -0.01 6.73 3.56
CA ALA A 64 -0.23 6.89 4.98
C ALA A 64 -1.15 8.07 5.25
N ASN A 65 -0.95 9.17 4.51
CA ASN A 65 -1.80 10.34 4.65
C ASN A 65 -3.23 10.03 4.25
N GLU A 66 -3.41 9.30 3.16
CA GLU A 66 -4.74 8.88 2.73
C GLU A 66 -5.41 8.00 3.77
N LEU A 67 -4.64 7.10 4.36
CA LEU A 67 -5.15 6.22 5.40
C LEU A 67 -5.60 7.02 6.63
N LEU A 68 -4.80 8.00 7.04
CA LEU A 68 -5.16 8.84 8.18
C LEU A 68 -6.42 9.66 7.89
N HIS A 69 -6.58 10.16 6.68
CA HIS A 69 -7.78 10.88 6.29
C HIS A 69 -9.00 9.99 6.33
N ALA A 70 -8.89 8.78 5.81
CA ALA A 70 -9.99 7.83 5.83
C ALA A 70 -10.37 7.46 7.25
N LYS A 71 -9.36 7.24 8.11
CA LYS A 71 -9.59 6.89 9.49
C LYS A 71 -10.26 8.04 10.24
N ALA A 72 -9.83 9.26 9.99
CA ALA A 72 -10.44 10.42 10.64
C ALA A 72 -11.89 10.59 10.24
N ARG A 73 -12.22 10.34 8.96
CA ARG A 73 -13.60 10.38 8.52
C ARG A 73 -14.45 9.35 9.23
N ASP A 74 -13.95 8.14 9.34
CA ASP A 74 -14.68 7.07 10.01
C ASP A 74 -14.91 7.41 11.48
N GLU A 75 -13.88 7.91 12.15
CA GLU A 75 -13.99 8.31 13.55
C GLU A 75 -14.96 9.46 13.73
N ALA A 76 -14.97 10.41 12.81
CA ALA A 76 -15.89 11.54 12.87
C ALA A 76 -17.33 11.07 12.73
N ILE A 77 -17.58 10.15 11.81
CA ILE A 77 -18.91 9.59 11.64
C ILE A 77 -19.35 8.84 12.89
N GLU A 78 -18.46 8.01 13.43
CA GLU A 78 -18.75 7.27 14.67
C GLU A 78 -18.99 8.23 15.83
N GLY A 79 -18.18 9.28 15.90
CA GLY A 79 -18.33 10.27 16.94
C GLY A 79 -19.68 10.96 16.90
N ASP A 80 -20.14 11.28 15.69
CA ASP A 80 -21.44 11.88 15.50
C ASP A 80 -22.55 10.95 16.01
N PHE A 81 -22.46 9.70 15.68
CA PHE A 81 -23.44 8.73 16.16
C PHE A 81 -23.37 8.58 17.67
N SER A 82 -22.18 8.56 18.22
CA SER A 82 -22.00 8.38 19.66
C SER A 82 -22.59 9.52 20.47
N ASN A 83 -22.58 10.71 19.90
CA ASN A 83 -23.02 11.91 20.61
C ASN A 83 -24.52 12.12 20.55
N ARG A 84 -25.22 11.23 19.92
CA ARG A 84 -26.67 11.33 19.83
C ARG A 84 -27.35 10.26 20.66
#